data_f890fa9e5b6cd24261ee91ad87efb4e5
#
_entry.id   f890fa9e5b6cd24261ee91ad87efb4e5
#
_cell.length_a   1.000
_cell.length_b   1.000
_cell.length_c   1.000
_cell.angle_alpha   90.00
_cell.angle_beta   90.00
_cell.angle_gamma   90.00
#
_symmetry.space_group_name_H-M   'P 1'
#
loop_
_entity.id
_entity.type
_entity.pdbx_description
1 polymer ?
#
loop_
_entity_poly.entity_id
_entity_poly.type
_entity_poly.pdbx_seq_one_letter_code
_entity_poly.pdbx_strand_id
1 'polypeptide(L)'
;MFILLVRHAQPFWREEAKDPNNPELTELGIEQGKITGNYINLLKSMDITFDTIWHSELTRSRQTAELISKELDNNIKMSEHSWLNEVKLLDFKGMKEYAERSEQSDFNAVELDKWYEGFESMENFVDHANNLTPHFYQSLEDFGIKKSYQQTRNGDEKVWEITTDKNLLIVGHGGTNSVLLSELLSFDFKPWNVVRLGIDHASIAMLVGVSVGKEYIFRLQKLNDTHLLSPEKITR
;
A
#
# COMPACT_ATOMS: atom_id res chain seq x y z
N MET A 1 -1.13 4.69 18.64
CA MET A 1 -0.40 3.90 17.64
C MET A 1 -0.85 4.29 16.24
N PHE A 2 0.10 4.47 15.31
CA PHE A 2 -0.16 4.79 13.90
C PHE A 2 0.38 3.68 12.98
N ILE A 3 -0.36 3.42 11.90
CA ILE A 3 0.13 2.68 10.74
C ILE A 3 0.09 3.62 9.54
N LEU A 4 1.22 3.74 8.85
CA LEU A 4 1.35 4.55 7.64
C LEU A 4 1.61 3.63 6.46
N LEU A 5 0.74 3.66 5.45
CA LEU A 5 0.94 2.96 4.20
C LEU A 5 1.39 3.96 3.13
N VAL A 6 2.48 3.65 2.45
CA VAL A 6 3.02 4.44 1.35
C VAL A 6 3.02 3.59 0.09
N ARG A 7 2.47 4.06 -1.02
CA ARG A 7 2.74 3.43 -2.32
C ARG A 7 4.13 3.85 -2.78
N HIS A 8 4.88 2.92 -3.37
CA HIS A 8 6.18 3.26 -3.96
C HIS A 8 6.07 4.47 -4.88
N ALA A 9 7.15 5.23 -5.02
CA ALA A 9 7.27 6.37 -5.92
C ALA A 9 7.30 5.93 -7.40
N GLN A 10 7.23 6.86 -8.33
CA GLN A 10 7.11 6.58 -9.76
C GLN A 10 8.23 5.67 -10.29
N PRO A 11 7.90 4.49 -10.83
CA PRO A 11 8.86 3.57 -11.41
C PRO A 11 9.11 3.86 -12.90
N PHE A 12 10.28 3.42 -13.39
CA PHE A 12 10.67 3.58 -14.80
C PHE A 12 10.12 2.43 -15.64
N TRP A 13 8.81 2.44 -15.89
CA TRP A 13 8.13 1.49 -16.75
C TRP A 13 8.41 1.78 -18.24
N ARG A 14 9.53 1.29 -18.76
CA ARG A 14 9.92 1.42 -20.17
C ARG A 14 10.67 0.17 -20.64
N GLU A 15 10.64 -0.11 -21.96
CA GLU A 15 11.38 -1.22 -22.57
C GLU A 15 12.89 -1.11 -22.34
N GLU A 16 13.41 0.12 -22.27
CA GLU A 16 14.82 0.40 -22.01
C GLU A 16 15.23 0.23 -20.55
N ALA A 17 14.29 -0.07 -19.66
CA ALA A 17 14.60 -0.33 -18.26
C ALA A 17 15.50 -1.57 -18.15
N LYS A 18 16.44 -1.55 -17.20
CA LYS A 18 17.33 -2.68 -16.91
C LYS A 18 16.56 -3.97 -16.60
N ASP A 19 15.45 -3.83 -15.89
CA ASP A 19 14.46 -4.87 -15.66
C ASP A 19 13.06 -4.27 -15.80
N PRO A 20 12.40 -4.41 -16.96
CA PRO A 20 11.06 -3.87 -17.18
C PRO A 20 9.99 -4.43 -16.23
N ASN A 21 10.18 -5.63 -15.68
CA ASN A 21 9.22 -6.26 -14.76
C ASN A 21 9.45 -5.84 -13.30
N ASN A 22 10.66 -5.38 -12.99
CA ASN A 22 11.01 -4.88 -11.64
C ASN A 22 11.82 -3.57 -11.74
N PRO A 23 11.25 -2.50 -12.32
CA PRO A 23 11.97 -1.29 -12.63
C PRO A 23 12.40 -0.51 -11.38
N GLU A 24 13.50 0.22 -11.55
CA GLU A 24 13.95 1.25 -10.62
C GLU A 24 13.03 2.48 -10.68
N LEU A 25 13.21 3.41 -9.73
CA LEU A 25 12.52 4.69 -9.75
C LEU A 25 13.04 5.60 -10.88
N THR A 26 12.16 6.45 -11.39
CA THR A 26 12.55 7.60 -12.25
C THR A 26 13.22 8.69 -11.40
N GLU A 27 13.82 9.69 -12.03
CA GLU A 27 14.30 10.90 -11.33
C GLU A 27 13.17 11.58 -10.57
N LEU A 28 11.96 11.67 -11.16
CA LEU A 28 10.77 12.16 -10.48
C LEU A 28 10.39 11.27 -9.30
N GLY A 29 10.46 9.95 -9.46
CA GLY A 29 10.20 9.00 -8.36
C GLY A 29 11.17 9.18 -7.19
N ILE A 30 12.45 9.43 -7.47
CA ILE A 30 13.45 9.73 -6.43
C ILE A 30 13.07 11.04 -5.70
N GLU A 31 12.64 12.05 -6.41
CA GLU A 31 12.19 13.31 -5.81
C GLU A 31 10.91 13.11 -4.98
N GLN A 32 9.91 12.39 -5.51
CA GLN A 32 8.70 12.03 -4.78
C GLN A 32 9.02 11.31 -3.46
N GLY A 33 9.90 10.30 -3.48
CA GLY A 33 10.30 9.55 -2.29
C GLY A 33 10.94 10.43 -1.22
N LYS A 34 11.81 11.39 -1.61
CA LYS A 34 12.41 12.36 -0.68
C LYS A 34 11.35 13.30 -0.08
N ILE A 35 10.45 13.84 -0.89
CA ILE A 35 9.37 14.72 -0.42
C ILE A 35 8.49 13.98 0.60
N THR A 36 8.12 12.72 0.30
CA THR A 36 7.35 11.88 1.21
C THR A 36 8.10 11.61 2.52
N GLY A 37 9.40 11.28 2.44
CA GLY A 37 10.25 11.10 3.63
C GLY A 37 10.31 12.36 4.50
N ASN A 38 10.53 13.53 3.89
CA ASN A 38 10.51 14.81 4.59
C ASN A 38 9.16 15.07 5.29
N TYR A 39 8.04 14.77 4.61
CA TYR A 39 6.73 14.90 5.23
C TYR A 39 6.57 13.99 6.46
N ILE A 40 6.97 12.73 6.34
CA ILE A 40 6.90 11.79 7.47
C ILE A 40 7.78 12.30 8.62
N ASN A 41 8.94 12.88 8.32
CA ASN A 41 9.81 13.49 9.34
C ASN A 41 9.14 14.68 10.04
N LEU A 42 8.35 15.49 9.32
CA LEU A 42 7.61 16.61 9.93
C LEU A 42 6.54 16.12 10.96
N LEU A 43 6.06 14.89 10.85
CA LEU A 43 5.10 14.33 11.83
C LEU A 43 5.73 14.21 13.23
N LYS A 44 7.04 14.21 13.36
CA LYS A 44 7.74 14.29 14.65
C LYS A 44 7.34 15.53 15.46
N SER A 45 7.01 16.65 14.79
CA SER A 45 6.51 17.85 15.46
C SER A 45 5.14 17.68 16.13
N MET A 46 4.46 16.59 15.79
CA MET A 46 3.16 16.17 16.35
C MET A 46 3.31 14.94 17.25
N ASP A 47 4.54 14.65 17.71
CA ASP A 47 4.89 13.46 18.49
C ASP A 47 4.57 12.11 17.80
N ILE A 48 4.54 12.12 16.46
CA ILE A 48 4.37 10.90 15.65
C ILE A 48 5.72 10.52 15.05
N THR A 49 6.31 9.43 15.56
CA THR A 49 7.55 8.84 15.06
C THR A 49 7.30 7.41 14.63
N PHE A 50 8.11 6.87 13.73
CA PHE A 50 8.00 5.49 13.26
C PHE A 50 9.22 4.68 13.69
N ASP A 51 8.99 3.45 14.13
CA ASP A 51 10.03 2.57 14.71
C ASP A 51 10.58 1.59 13.70
N THR A 52 9.79 1.25 12.68
CA THR A 52 10.18 0.32 11.63
C THR A 52 9.51 0.63 10.31
N ILE A 53 10.20 0.28 9.23
CA ILE A 53 9.68 0.30 7.85
C ILE A 53 9.64 -1.14 7.35
N TRP A 54 8.45 -1.60 6.95
CA TRP A 54 8.29 -2.80 6.13
C TRP A 54 8.23 -2.39 4.67
N HIS A 55 8.90 -3.14 3.81
CA HIS A 55 8.85 -2.89 2.36
C HIS A 55 8.83 -4.20 1.58
N SER A 56 8.35 -4.14 0.33
CA SER A 56 8.39 -5.29 -0.56
C SER A 56 9.81 -5.51 -1.12
N GLU A 57 10.05 -6.71 -1.65
CA GLU A 57 11.31 -7.06 -2.34
C GLU A 57 11.50 -6.28 -3.66
N LEU A 58 10.41 -5.74 -4.23
CA LEU A 58 10.47 -5.07 -5.52
C LEU A 58 11.28 -3.77 -5.44
N THR A 59 12.17 -3.58 -6.41
CA THR A 59 13.18 -2.52 -6.44
C THR A 59 12.60 -1.14 -6.16
N ARG A 60 11.48 -0.77 -6.79
CA ARG A 60 10.80 0.52 -6.60
C ARG A 60 10.31 0.75 -5.17
N SER A 61 9.82 -0.30 -4.50
CA SER A 61 9.37 -0.23 -3.11
C SER A 61 10.56 -0.07 -2.16
N ARG A 62 11.59 -0.90 -2.32
CA ARG A 62 12.83 -0.81 -1.54
C ARG A 62 13.50 0.55 -1.68
N GLN A 63 13.67 1.06 -2.91
CA GLN A 63 14.27 2.37 -3.15
C GLN A 63 13.45 3.50 -2.49
N THR A 64 12.11 3.43 -2.54
CA THR A 64 11.25 4.39 -1.87
C THR A 64 11.45 4.34 -0.35
N ALA A 65 11.48 3.13 0.23
CA ALA A 65 11.72 2.94 1.67
C ALA A 65 13.10 3.47 2.10
N GLU A 66 14.14 3.23 1.30
CA GLU A 66 15.49 3.76 1.53
C GLU A 66 15.54 5.30 1.50
N LEU A 67 14.83 5.93 0.57
CA LEU A 67 14.71 7.39 0.49
C LEU A 67 14.02 7.95 1.74
N ILE A 68 12.90 7.35 2.15
CA ILE A 68 12.18 7.72 3.37
C ILE A 68 13.07 7.54 4.60
N SER A 69 13.76 6.40 4.73
CA SER A 69 14.66 6.12 5.85
C SER A 69 15.76 7.16 5.99
N LYS A 70 16.33 7.64 4.87
CA LYS A 70 17.36 8.70 4.87
C LYS A 70 16.84 10.02 5.45
N GLU A 71 15.60 10.38 5.16
CA GLU A 71 14.98 11.60 5.71
C GLU A 71 14.57 11.43 7.18
N LEU A 72 14.52 10.19 7.68
CA LEU A 72 14.23 9.83 9.08
C LEU A 72 15.51 9.56 9.91
N ASP A 73 16.65 10.11 9.52
CA ASP A 73 17.96 10.01 10.21
C ASP A 73 18.65 8.63 10.11
N ASN A 74 18.31 7.79 9.14
CA ASN A 74 18.90 6.46 8.86
C ASN A 74 18.90 5.45 10.03
N ASN A 75 18.20 5.72 11.14
CA ASN A 75 18.21 4.88 12.33
C ASN A 75 16.98 3.98 12.44
N ILE A 76 16.05 4.09 11.49
CA ILE A 76 14.83 3.28 11.51
C ILE A 76 15.14 1.86 10.99
N LYS A 77 14.66 0.86 11.72
CA LYS A 77 14.79 -0.54 11.28
C LYS A 77 13.99 -0.77 10.01
N MET A 78 14.63 -1.32 8.99
CA MET A 78 13.95 -1.75 7.76
C MET A 78 13.86 -3.27 7.71
N SER A 79 12.74 -3.80 7.23
CA SER A 79 12.57 -5.22 6.96
C SER A 79 11.83 -5.47 5.65
N GLU A 80 12.38 -6.40 4.88
CA GLU A 80 11.87 -6.83 3.59
C GLU A 80 10.87 -7.97 3.77
N HIS A 81 9.74 -7.89 3.05
CA HIS A 81 8.67 -8.88 3.10
C HIS A 81 8.18 -9.22 1.70
N SER A 82 8.35 -10.48 1.28
CA SER A 82 7.90 -10.96 -0.04
C SER A 82 6.38 -10.89 -0.20
N TRP A 83 5.62 -11.06 0.87
CA TRP A 83 4.16 -10.95 0.85
C TRP A 83 3.66 -9.53 0.58
N LEU A 84 4.53 -8.49 0.70
CA LEU A 84 4.23 -7.11 0.30
C LEU A 84 4.40 -6.86 -1.21
N ASN A 85 4.90 -7.81 -1.98
CA ASN A 85 5.04 -7.65 -3.42
C ASN A 85 3.69 -7.35 -4.07
N GLU A 86 3.72 -6.61 -5.19
CA GLU A 86 2.49 -6.33 -5.95
C GLU A 86 1.96 -7.61 -6.59
N VAL A 87 0.65 -7.67 -6.73
CA VAL A 87 0.02 -8.70 -7.53
C VAL A 87 0.62 -8.70 -8.94
N LYS A 88 0.98 -9.88 -9.43
CA LYS A 88 1.44 -10.02 -10.82
C LYS A 88 0.23 -9.88 -11.74
N LEU A 89 -0.03 -8.67 -12.18
CA LEU A 89 -1.11 -8.40 -13.12
C LEU A 89 -0.76 -8.95 -14.50
N LEU A 90 0.24 -8.36 -15.13
CA LEU A 90 0.74 -8.74 -16.45
C LEU A 90 2.24 -8.46 -16.46
N ASP A 91 2.99 -9.09 -17.37
CA ASP A 91 4.32 -8.65 -17.66
C ASP A 91 4.29 -7.26 -18.36
N PHE A 92 5.45 -6.66 -18.54
CA PHE A 92 5.55 -5.33 -19.16
C PHE A 92 4.88 -5.27 -20.55
N LYS A 93 4.99 -6.33 -21.35
CA LYS A 93 4.37 -6.42 -22.68
C LYS A 93 2.86 -6.46 -22.57
N GLY A 94 2.30 -7.29 -21.68
CA GLY A 94 0.88 -7.39 -21.44
C GLY A 94 0.29 -6.08 -20.88
N MET A 95 1.01 -5.38 -20.01
CA MET A 95 0.61 -4.05 -19.52
C MET A 95 0.54 -3.01 -20.63
N LYS A 96 1.48 -3.04 -21.56
CA LYS A 96 1.47 -2.15 -22.75
C LYS A 96 0.29 -2.44 -23.66
N GLU A 97 0.07 -3.71 -24.02
CA GLU A 97 -1.07 -4.14 -24.82
C GLU A 97 -2.41 -3.78 -24.15
N TYR A 98 -2.49 -3.90 -22.83
CA TYR A 98 -3.66 -3.48 -22.07
C TYR A 98 -3.88 -1.96 -22.14
N ALA A 99 -2.85 -1.15 -21.94
CA ALA A 99 -2.96 0.30 -22.01
C ALA A 99 -3.44 0.75 -23.40
N GLU A 100 -2.88 0.17 -24.47
CA GLU A 100 -3.30 0.43 -25.84
C GLU A 100 -4.77 0.05 -26.10
N ARG A 101 -5.24 -1.06 -25.52
CA ARG A 101 -6.65 -1.48 -25.62
C ARG A 101 -7.59 -0.61 -24.79
N SER A 102 -7.17 -0.12 -23.63
CA SER A 102 -7.98 0.72 -22.74
C SER A 102 -8.26 2.12 -23.32
N GLU A 103 -7.43 2.56 -24.27
CA GLU A 103 -7.65 3.81 -25.01
C GLU A 103 -8.70 3.67 -26.12
N GLN A 104 -9.13 2.44 -26.45
CA GLN A 104 -10.16 2.20 -27.47
C GLN A 104 -11.55 2.42 -26.88
N SER A 105 -12.43 3.06 -27.63
CA SER A 105 -13.78 3.49 -27.18
C SER A 105 -14.69 2.36 -26.66
N ASP A 106 -14.43 1.12 -27.07
CA ASP A 106 -15.24 -0.04 -26.71
C ASP A 106 -14.94 -0.58 -25.29
N PHE A 107 -13.84 -0.15 -24.68
CA PHE A 107 -13.43 -0.61 -23.34
C PHE A 107 -14.41 -0.15 -22.25
N ASN A 108 -15.00 1.02 -22.41
CA ASN A 108 -15.97 1.57 -21.44
C ASN A 108 -17.38 0.98 -21.56
N ALA A 109 -17.63 0.14 -22.57
CA ALA A 109 -18.91 -0.51 -22.80
C ALA A 109 -18.99 -1.94 -22.24
N VAL A 110 -17.93 -2.41 -21.59
CA VAL A 110 -17.87 -3.77 -21.04
C VAL A 110 -18.70 -3.87 -19.75
N GLU A 111 -19.53 -4.88 -19.64
CA GLU A 111 -20.28 -5.18 -18.42
C GLU A 111 -19.35 -5.36 -17.23
N LEU A 112 -19.83 -4.99 -16.03
CA LEU A 112 -19.02 -4.95 -14.81
C LEU A 112 -18.29 -6.27 -14.50
N ASP A 113 -18.95 -7.39 -14.73
CA ASP A 113 -18.42 -8.76 -14.51
C ASP A 113 -17.42 -9.18 -15.59
N LYS A 114 -17.47 -8.54 -16.77
CA LYS A 114 -16.59 -8.79 -17.91
C LYS A 114 -15.44 -7.81 -18.00
N TRP A 115 -15.52 -6.72 -17.23
CA TRP A 115 -14.46 -5.70 -17.20
C TRP A 115 -13.09 -6.31 -16.86
N TYR A 116 -13.09 -7.46 -16.23
CA TYR A 116 -11.94 -8.23 -15.84
C TYR A 116 -11.54 -9.36 -16.77
N GLU A 117 -12.40 -9.76 -17.72
CA GLU A 117 -12.09 -10.86 -18.66
C GLU A 117 -10.88 -10.57 -19.56
N GLY A 118 -10.40 -9.32 -19.60
CA GLY A 118 -9.15 -8.94 -20.25
C GLY A 118 -7.93 -8.90 -19.33
N PHE A 119 -8.16 -9.08 -18.02
CA PHE A 119 -7.11 -9.26 -17.04
C PHE A 119 -7.14 -10.74 -16.61
N GLU A 120 -6.12 -11.50 -16.92
CA GLU A 120 -5.87 -12.81 -16.29
C GLU A 120 -5.81 -12.70 -14.75
N SER A 121 -6.27 -11.59 -14.18
CA SER A 121 -5.72 -11.11 -12.94
C SER A 121 -6.71 -10.88 -11.82
N MET A 122 -8.03 -11.07 -12.04
CA MET A 122 -8.93 -10.87 -10.91
C MET A 122 -9.03 -12.10 -10.02
N GLU A 123 -8.95 -13.29 -10.57
CA GLU A 123 -8.65 -14.50 -9.81
C GLU A 123 -7.31 -14.33 -9.11
N ASN A 124 -6.30 -13.79 -9.81
CA ASN A 124 -4.99 -13.48 -9.26
C ASN A 124 -5.05 -12.45 -8.11
N PHE A 125 -5.95 -11.45 -8.15
CA PHE A 125 -6.11 -10.50 -7.03
C PHE A 125 -6.73 -11.15 -5.80
N VAL A 126 -7.74 -11.99 -5.97
CA VAL A 126 -8.35 -12.74 -4.87
C VAL A 126 -7.33 -13.71 -4.28
N ASP A 127 -6.61 -14.43 -5.12
CA ASP A 127 -5.58 -15.36 -4.70
C ASP A 127 -4.41 -14.63 -4.03
N HIS A 128 -4.01 -13.47 -4.58
CA HIS A 128 -2.99 -12.62 -3.98
C HIS A 128 -3.43 -12.15 -2.58
N ALA A 129 -4.65 -11.64 -2.44
CA ALA A 129 -5.18 -11.23 -1.15
C ALA A 129 -5.24 -12.39 -0.15
N ASN A 130 -5.72 -13.56 -0.59
CA ASN A 130 -5.78 -14.76 0.23
C ASN A 130 -4.39 -15.25 0.67
N ASN A 131 -3.38 -15.13 -0.19
CA ASN A 131 -2.01 -15.51 0.11
C ASN A 131 -1.30 -14.49 1.00
N LEU A 132 -1.53 -13.18 0.77
CA LEU A 132 -0.92 -12.10 1.52
C LEU A 132 -1.45 -12.02 2.97
N THR A 133 -2.77 -12.12 3.13
CA THR A 133 -3.46 -11.83 4.39
C THR A 133 -2.95 -12.66 5.59
N PRO A 134 -2.70 -13.97 5.50
CA PRO A 134 -2.14 -14.74 6.63
C PRO A 134 -0.76 -14.25 7.05
N HIS A 135 0.12 -13.93 6.10
CA HIS A 135 1.45 -13.42 6.37
C HIS A 135 1.42 -12.02 6.99
N PHE A 136 0.50 -11.17 6.51
CA PHE A 136 0.27 -9.86 7.09
C PHE A 136 -0.16 -9.95 8.55
N TYR A 137 -1.14 -10.80 8.88
CA TYR A 137 -1.60 -10.99 10.25
C TYR A 137 -0.49 -11.54 11.15
N GLN A 138 0.29 -12.50 10.67
CA GLN A 138 1.41 -13.01 11.44
C GLN A 138 2.46 -11.92 11.71
N SER A 139 2.80 -11.14 10.70
CA SER A 139 3.76 -10.03 10.86
C SER A 139 3.23 -8.95 11.82
N LEU A 140 1.93 -8.66 11.78
CA LEU A 140 1.31 -7.74 12.74
C LEU A 140 1.32 -8.31 14.16
N GLU A 141 1.03 -9.60 14.34
CA GLU A 141 1.08 -10.24 15.67
C GLU A 141 2.50 -10.22 16.24
N ASP A 142 3.51 -10.50 15.43
CA ASP A 142 4.92 -10.40 15.82
C ASP A 142 5.32 -8.95 16.17
N PHE A 143 4.65 -7.96 15.57
CA PHE A 143 4.85 -6.53 15.87
C PHE A 143 4.07 -6.09 17.15
N GLY A 144 3.16 -6.90 17.65
CA GLY A 144 2.33 -6.59 18.82
C GLY A 144 0.93 -6.08 18.49
N ILE A 145 0.42 -6.40 17.29
CA ILE A 145 -0.94 -6.08 16.84
C ILE A 145 -1.64 -7.37 16.46
N LYS A 146 -2.55 -7.84 17.28
CA LYS A 146 -3.25 -9.10 17.07
C LYS A 146 -4.70 -8.88 16.65
N LYS A 147 -5.11 -9.57 15.60
CA LYS A 147 -6.50 -9.63 15.17
C LYS A 147 -7.33 -10.41 16.19
N SER A 148 -8.47 -9.86 16.59
CA SER A 148 -9.46 -10.46 17.45
C SER A 148 -10.87 -10.20 16.92
N TYR A 149 -11.88 -10.77 17.55
CA TYR A 149 -13.29 -10.56 17.21
C TYR A 149 -14.12 -10.34 18.47
N GLN A 150 -15.04 -9.39 18.39
CA GLN A 150 -16.04 -9.17 19.43
C GLN A 150 -17.43 -9.46 18.89
N GLN A 151 -18.20 -10.22 19.66
CA GLN A 151 -19.59 -10.44 19.36
C GLN A 151 -20.40 -9.17 19.68
N THR A 152 -21.14 -8.69 18.68
CA THR A 152 -22.04 -7.53 18.80
C THR A 152 -23.46 -7.94 18.44
N ARG A 153 -24.41 -7.01 18.57
CA ARG A 153 -25.80 -7.24 18.15
C ARG A 153 -25.96 -7.45 16.64
N ASN A 154 -24.97 -7.00 15.84
CA ASN A 154 -24.97 -7.06 14.38
C ASN A 154 -24.08 -8.19 13.83
N GLY A 155 -23.52 -9.02 14.69
CA GLY A 155 -22.56 -10.07 14.32
C GLY A 155 -21.18 -9.85 14.94
N ASP A 156 -20.22 -10.64 14.52
CA ASP A 156 -18.85 -10.52 14.99
C ASP A 156 -18.14 -9.36 14.30
N GLU A 157 -17.60 -8.44 15.09
CA GLU A 157 -16.81 -7.30 14.62
C GLU A 157 -15.32 -7.59 14.79
N LYS A 158 -14.54 -7.32 13.73
CA LYS A 158 -13.08 -7.42 13.76
C LYS A 158 -12.52 -6.25 14.59
N VAL A 159 -11.76 -6.59 15.61
CA VAL A 159 -11.07 -5.65 16.51
C VAL A 159 -9.60 -6.05 16.62
N TRP A 160 -8.81 -5.23 17.27
CA TRP A 160 -7.37 -5.43 17.39
C TRP A 160 -6.94 -5.32 18.86
N GLU A 161 -6.14 -6.29 19.29
CA GLU A 161 -5.38 -6.20 20.53
C GLU A 161 -4.03 -5.55 20.22
N ILE A 162 -3.72 -4.41 20.81
CA ILE A 162 -2.47 -3.70 20.59
C ILE A 162 -1.65 -3.70 21.87
N THR A 163 -0.52 -4.36 21.85
CA THR A 163 0.40 -4.51 23.00
C THR A 163 1.70 -3.74 22.81
N THR A 164 1.88 -3.09 21.66
CA THR A 164 3.04 -2.27 21.33
C THR A 164 2.70 -0.78 21.40
N ASP A 165 3.66 0.05 21.77
CA ASP A 165 3.62 1.51 21.68
C ASP A 165 4.26 2.05 20.39
N LYS A 166 4.78 1.16 19.55
CA LYS A 166 5.49 1.49 18.32
C LYS A 166 4.53 1.81 17.18
N ASN A 167 5.00 2.66 16.27
CA ASN A 167 4.31 2.98 15.03
C ASN A 167 4.98 2.27 13.84
N LEU A 168 4.17 1.89 12.87
CA LEU A 168 4.56 1.08 11.71
C LEU A 168 4.43 1.88 10.42
N LEU A 169 5.50 1.90 9.61
CA LEU A 169 5.48 2.40 8.26
C LEU A 169 5.61 1.23 7.28
N ILE A 170 4.74 1.17 6.27
CA ILE A 170 4.75 0.13 5.25
C ILE A 170 4.87 0.79 3.88
N VAL A 171 5.88 0.39 3.10
CA VAL A 171 6.06 0.82 1.72
C VAL A 171 5.70 -0.33 0.80
N GLY A 172 4.57 -0.22 0.13
CA GLY A 172 4.01 -1.26 -0.73
C GLY A 172 3.60 -0.72 -2.10
N HIS A 173 2.52 -1.27 -2.63
CA HIS A 173 2.03 -1.04 -3.98
C HIS A 173 0.54 -0.68 -3.96
N GLY A 174 -0.01 -0.26 -5.11
CA GLY A 174 -1.41 0.15 -5.20
C GLY A 174 -2.38 -0.96 -4.81
N GLY A 175 -2.24 -2.13 -5.43
CA GLY A 175 -3.10 -3.29 -5.16
C GLY A 175 -2.89 -3.84 -3.75
N THR A 176 -1.64 -4.10 -3.38
CA THR A 176 -1.29 -4.64 -2.05
C THR A 176 -1.76 -3.72 -0.93
N ASN A 177 -1.50 -2.41 -1.01
CA ASN A 177 -1.95 -1.46 0.01
C ASN A 177 -3.48 -1.40 0.12
N SER A 178 -4.21 -1.61 -0.99
CA SER A 178 -5.67 -1.68 -0.95
C SER A 178 -6.18 -2.91 -0.19
N VAL A 179 -5.47 -4.06 -0.28
CA VAL A 179 -5.74 -5.24 0.55
C VAL A 179 -5.50 -4.92 2.02
N LEU A 180 -4.34 -4.35 2.35
CA LEU A 180 -3.99 -4.01 3.73
C LEU A 180 -4.98 -3.02 4.35
N LEU A 181 -5.39 -2.00 3.60
CA LEU A 181 -6.42 -1.04 4.03
C LEU A 181 -7.75 -1.74 4.30
N SER A 182 -8.18 -2.63 3.40
CA SER A 182 -9.43 -3.38 3.57
C SER A 182 -9.37 -4.23 4.84
N GLU A 183 -8.24 -4.91 5.10
CA GLU A 183 -8.07 -5.74 6.29
C GLU A 183 -8.05 -4.92 7.59
N LEU A 184 -7.31 -3.80 7.62
CA LEU A 184 -7.22 -2.94 8.80
C LEU A 184 -8.53 -2.23 9.11
N LEU A 185 -9.30 -1.85 8.08
CA LEU A 185 -10.59 -1.16 8.22
C LEU A 185 -11.79 -2.11 8.34
N SER A 186 -11.56 -3.42 8.36
CA SER A 186 -12.62 -4.43 8.42
C SER A 186 -13.61 -4.36 7.26
N PHE A 187 -13.13 -3.95 6.08
CA PHE A 187 -13.91 -4.05 4.86
C PHE A 187 -13.78 -5.46 4.28
N ASP A 188 -14.88 -6.02 3.78
CA ASP A 188 -14.78 -7.20 2.94
C ASP A 188 -13.88 -6.88 1.74
N PHE A 189 -12.78 -7.62 1.61
CA PHE A 189 -11.93 -7.43 0.44
C PHE A 189 -12.69 -7.90 -0.80
N LYS A 190 -12.81 -6.97 -1.75
CA LYS A 190 -13.29 -7.24 -3.10
C LYS A 190 -12.29 -6.63 -4.06
N PRO A 191 -12.04 -7.26 -5.21
CA PRO A 191 -11.11 -6.70 -6.20
C PRO A 191 -11.39 -5.23 -6.56
N TRP A 192 -12.66 -4.81 -6.53
CA TRP A 192 -13.11 -3.42 -6.70
C TRP A 192 -12.54 -2.44 -5.68
N ASN A 193 -12.05 -2.90 -4.53
CA ASN A 193 -11.45 -2.03 -3.54
C ASN A 193 -10.17 -1.37 -4.08
N VAL A 194 -9.45 -2.04 -4.97
CA VAL A 194 -8.27 -1.47 -5.66
C VAL A 194 -8.65 -0.24 -6.48
N VAL A 195 -9.81 -0.27 -7.13
CA VAL A 195 -10.32 0.88 -7.90
C VAL A 195 -10.92 1.96 -6.99
N ARG A 196 -11.60 1.54 -5.92
CA ARG A 196 -12.26 2.45 -4.97
C ARG A 196 -11.27 3.18 -4.07
N LEU A 197 -10.17 2.53 -3.72
CA LEU A 197 -9.11 3.08 -2.88
C LEU A 197 -8.00 3.61 -3.79
N GLY A 198 -8.23 4.75 -4.43
CA GLY A 198 -7.21 5.39 -5.27
C GLY A 198 -5.97 5.71 -4.45
N ILE A 199 -4.80 5.22 -4.89
CA ILE A 199 -3.51 5.38 -4.20
C ILE A 199 -2.47 5.77 -5.27
N ASP A 200 -2.12 7.04 -5.36
CA ASP A 200 -1.13 7.58 -6.29
C ASP A 200 0.30 7.25 -5.86
N HIS A 201 1.29 7.36 -6.75
CA HIS A 201 2.69 7.14 -6.40
C HIS A 201 3.15 8.08 -5.28
N ALA A 202 3.90 7.54 -4.33
CA ALA A 202 4.42 8.24 -3.15
C ALA A 202 3.34 8.86 -2.24
N SER A 203 2.05 8.54 -2.47
CA SER A 203 0.97 8.96 -1.59
C SER A 203 0.95 8.18 -0.28
N ILE A 204 0.28 8.76 0.70
CA ILE A 204 0.19 8.23 2.06
C ILE A 204 -1.26 7.91 2.40
N ALA A 205 -1.48 6.74 3.02
CA ALA A 205 -2.67 6.46 3.81
C ALA A 205 -2.26 6.32 5.28
N MET A 206 -2.92 7.06 6.16
CA MET A 206 -2.62 7.08 7.61
C MET A 206 -3.79 6.51 8.39
N LEU A 207 -3.50 5.51 9.20
CA LEU A 207 -4.46 4.92 10.13
C LEU A 207 -4.01 5.15 11.57
N VAL A 208 -4.99 5.30 12.47
CA VAL A 208 -4.76 5.41 13.91
C VAL A 208 -5.60 4.37 14.65
N GLY A 209 -4.97 3.66 15.57
CA GLY A 209 -5.67 2.77 16.50
C GLY A 209 -6.46 3.59 17.52
N VAL A 210 -7.78 3.43 17.52
CA VAL A 210 -8.71 4.08 18.45
C VAL A 210 -9.22 3.04 19.43
N SER A 211 -9.04 3.29 20.72
CA SER A 211 -9.50 2.40 21.77
C SER A 211 -11.03 2.28 21.78
N VAL A 212 -11.52 1.07 21.85
CA VAL A 212 -12.94 0.72 22.01
C VAL A 212 -13.03 -0.34 23.10
N GLY A 213 -13.30 0.09 24.32
CA GLY A 213 -13.20 -0.79 25.50
C GLY A 213 -11.74 -1.20 25.76
N LYS A 214 -11.45 -2.50 25.68
CA LYS A 214 -10.11 -3.05 25.89
C LYS A 214 -9.33 -3.26 24.59
N GLU A 215 -10.02 -3.21 23.46
CA GLU A 215 -9.48 -3.41 22.13
C GLU A 215 -9.43 -2.10 21.34
N TYR A 216 -9.03 -2.22 20.09
CA TYR A 216 -8.87 -1.10 19.17
C TYR A 216 -9.58 -1.38 17.84
N ILE A 217 -10.01 -0.31 17.20
CA ILE A 217 -10.35 -0.28 15.78
C ILE A 217 -9.37 0.66 15.06
N PHE A 218 -9.01 0.36 13.82
CA PHE A 218 -8.26 1.31 13.01
C PHE A 218 -9.20 2.30 12.34
N ARG A 219 -8.87 3.58 12.47
CA ARG A 219 -9.55 4.70 11.81
C ARG A 219 -8.66 5.26 10.73
N LEU A 220 -9.19 5.36 9.51
CA LEU A 220 -8.52 6.06 8.42
C LEU A 220 -8.54 7.57 8.68
N GLN A 221 -7.39 8.19 8.76
CA GLN A 221 -7.22 9.63 8.93
C GLN A 221 -6.94 10.32 7.61
N LYS A 222 -6.18 9.66 6.73
CA LYS A 222 -5.81 10.16 5.41
C LYS A 222 -5.81 8.99 4.41
N LEU A 223 -6.24 9.28 3.19
CA LEU A 223 -6.14 8.38 2.05
C LEU A 223 -5.61 9.18 0.86
N ASN A 224 -4.67 8.61 0.13
CA ASN A 224 -4.07 9.23 -1.06
C ASN A 224 -3.55 10.65 -0.80
N ASP A 225 -2.91 10.84 0.35
CA ASP A 225 -2.37 12.15 0.72
C ASP A 225 -1.09 12.45 -0.08
N THR A 226 -1.22 13.34 -1.05
CA THR A 226 -0.14 13.83 -1.92
C THR A 226 0.11 15.33 -1.73
N HIS A 227 -0.42 15.95 -0.68
CA HIS A 227 -0.49 17.42 -0.55
C HIS A 227 0.88 18.12 -0.56
N LEU A 228 1.98 17.42 -0.32
CA LEU A 228 3.33 17.99 -0.46
C LEU A 228 3.91 17.83 -1.86
N LEU A 229 3.28 17.04 -2.72
CA LEU A 229 3.63 16.96 -4.13
C LEU A 229 2.89 18.07 -4.87
N SER A 230 3.64 18.88 -5.64
CA SER A 230 3.00 19.81 -6.55
C SER A 230 2.22 19.04 -7.64
N PRO A 231 1.15 19.63 -8.23
CA PRO A 231 0.27 18.89 -9.14
C PRO A 231 0.98 18.18 -10.29
N GLU A 232 2.06 18.75 -10.82
CA GLU A 232 2.87 18.18 -11.90
C GLU A 232 3.72 16.99 -11.46
N LYS A 233 3.88 16.76 -10.14
CA LYS A 233 4.62 15.64 -9.56
C LYS A 233 3.70 14.51 -9.11
N ILE A 234 2.39 14.68 -9.20
CA ILE A 234 1.44 13.61 -8.87
C ILE A 234 1.34 12.66 -10.06
N THR A 235 1.63 11.38 -9.85
CA THR A 235 1.57 10.32 -10.88
C THR A 235 0.78 9.11 -10.37
N ARG A 236 0.14 8.37 -11.28
CA ARG A 236 -0.77 7.28 -10.97
C ARG A 236 -0.22 5.91 -11.34
#